data_a5a04e542a138c5f057c11afa73c2928
#
_entry.id   a5a04e542a138c5f057c11afa73c2928
#
_cell.length_a   1.000
_cell.length_b   1.000
_cell.length_c   1.000
_cell.angle_alpha   90.00
_cell.angle_beta   90.00
_cell.angle_gamma   90.00
#
_symmetry.space_group_name_H-M   'P 1'
#
loop_
_entity.id
_entity.type
_entity.pdbx_description
1 polymer ?
#
loop_
_entity_poly.entity_id
_entity_poly.type
_entity_poly.pdbx_seq_one_letter_code
_entity_poly.pdbx_strand_id
1 'polypeptide(L)'
;MTQLKRKTKPSFNNDFYRERSGFNFAYEIVKPFGAIEGILDWAKEELSGDWRWQLIELSSERKPGRYIFYFDSERDYLSFILKCS
;
A
#
# COMPACT_ATOMS: atom_id res chain seq x y z
N MET A 1 3.77 27.02 5.54
CA MET A 1 3.93 26.68 5.35
C MET A 1 4.11 26.10 5.25
N THR A 2 4.13 25.98 5.34
CA THR A 2 4.29 25.43 5.15
C THR A 2 4.51 24.63 4.85
N GLN A 3 4.41 24.54 4.92
CA GLN A 3 4.57 23.82 4.57
C GLN A 3 4.88 23.06 4.33
N LEU A 4 4.70 23.08 4.46
CA LEU A 4 4.93 22.42 4.16
C LEU A 4 5.33 21.73 3.91
N LYS A 5 5.34 21.75 3.99
CA LYS A 5 5.57 21.10 3.75
C LYS A 5 5.87 20.29 3.38
N ARG A 6 5.96 20.38 3.31
CA ARG A 6 6.13 19.58 3.00
C ARG A 6 6.54 18.84 2.62
N LYS A 7 6.60 18.92 2.63
CA LYS A 7 6.85 18.13 2.39
C LYS A 7 7.11 17.22 1.95
N THR A 8 7.20 17.12 2.08
CA THR A 8 7.41 16.17 1.90
C THR A 8 7.28 15.08 1.72
N LYS A 9 7.24 14.75 2.04
CA LYS A 9 7.27 13.67 1.84
C LYS A 9 6.68 13.21 0.93
N PRO A 10 7.18 12.94 0.37
CA PRO A 10 6.57 12.62 -0.61
C PRO A 10 5.71 11.66 -0.57
N SER A 11 5.67 11.87 -0.15
CA SER A 11 5.19 10.91 -0.18
C SER A 11 3.99 10.73 0.02
N PHE A 12 3.69 10.55 0.51
CA PHE A 12 2.78 9.59 0.47
C PHE A 12 1.83 9.74 1.55
N ASN A 13 0.65 9.83 1.20
CA ASN A 13 -0.40 10.16 2.14
C ASN A 13 -1.42 9.02 2.17
N ASN A 14 -1.21 8.07 3.08
CA ASN A 14 -2.13 6.96 3.26
C ASN A 14 -3.55 7.41 3.53
N ASP A 15 -3.70 8.47 4.32
CA ASP A 15 -5.04 8.95 4.67
C ASP A 15 -5.79 9.46 3.46
N PHE A 16 -5.08 10.16 2.57
CA PHE A 16 -5.69 10.67 1.36
C PHE A 16 -6.29 9.55 0.52
N TYR A 17 -5.51 8.50 0.29
CA TYR A 17 -5.99 7.37 -0.51
C TYR A 17 -7.04 6.58 0.22
N ARG A 18 -6.86 6.39 1.53
CA ARG A 18 -7.81 5.63 2.32
C ARG A 18 -9.21 6.27 2.28
N GLU A 19 -9.26 7.58 2.43
CA GLU A 19 -10.55 8.28 2.44
C GLU A 19 -11.27 8.14 1.11
N ARG A 20 -10.51 8.17 0.00
CA ARG A 20 -11.11 8.05 -1.32
C ARG A 20 -11.54 6.62 -1.63
N SER A 21 -10.90 5.64 -1.03
CA SER A 21 -11.19 4.24 -1.28
C SER A 21 -12.45 3.75 -0.59
N GLY A 22 -12.81 4.37 0.53
CA GLY A 22 -13.89 3.90 1.36
C GLY A 22 -13.51 2.77 2.31
N PHE A 23 -12.24 2.36 2.31
CA PHE A 23 -11.76 1.32 3.21
C PHE A 23 -11.31 1.91 4.53
N ASN A 24 -11.26 1.09 5.57
CA ASN A 24 -10.91 1.53 6.91
C ASN A 24 -9.41 1.71 7.11
N PHE A 25 -8.61 0.94 6.40
CA PHE A 25 -7.16 0.94 6.57
C PHE A 25 -6.46 0.97 5.21
N ALA A 26 -5.28 1.57 5.18
CA ALA A 26 -4.47 1.60 3.97
C ALA A 26 -2.99 1.57 4.34
N TYR A 27 -2.21 0.93 3.49
CA TYR A 27 -0.78 0.82 3.73
C TYR A 27 -0.02 0.85 2.40
N GLU A 28 0.95 1.73 2.32
CA GLU A 28 1.78 1.85 1.12
C GLU A 28 3.01 0.93 1.22
N ILE A 29 3.34 0.31 0.10
CA ILE A 29 4.61 -0.42 0.01
C ILE A 29 5.38 0.05 -1.20
N VAL A 30 6.70 -0.05 -1.10
CA VAL A 30 7.62 0.24 -2.20
C VAL A 30 8.40 -1.04 -2.44
N LYS A 31 8.24 -1.64 -3.63
CA LYS A 31 8.82 -2.94 -3.90
C LYS A 31 9.49 -2.95 -5.28
N PRO A 32 10.56 -3.73 -5.44
CA PRO A 32 11.23 -3.83 -6.72
C PRO A 32 10.36 -4.53 -7.75
N PHE A 33 10.77 -4.41 -9.01
CA PHE A 33 10.08 -5.01 -10.13
C PHE A 33 9.88 -6.50 -9.89
N GLY A 34 8.65 -6.95 -10.08
CA GLY A 34 8.31 -8.37 -9.96
C GLY A 34 7.91 -8.83 -8.56
N ALA A 35 8.22 -8.07 -7.53
CA ALA A 35 7.93 -8.50 -6.17
C ALA A 35 6.44 -8.47 -5.83
N ILE A 36 5.67 -7.65 -6.54
CA ILE A 36 4.26 -7.49 -6.23
C ILE A 36 3.46 -8.77 -6.45
N GLU A 37 3.87 -9.60 -7.40
CA GLU A 37 3.12 -10.82 -7.71
C GLU A 37 3.08 -11.78 -6.52
N GLY A 38 4.22 -11.94 -5.85
CA GLY A 38 4.26 -12.80 -4.67
C GLY A 38 3.42 -12.26 -3.53
N ILE A 39 3.41 -10.95 -3.39
CA ILE A 39 2.60 -10.31 -2.36
C ILE A 39 1.11 -10.51 -2.65
N LEU A 40 0.71 -10.37 -3.91
CA LEU A 40 -0.68 -10.56 -4.29
C LEU A 40 -1.12 -12.00 -4.08
N ASP A 41 -0.26 -12.96 -4.40
CA ASP A 41 -0.58 -14.36 -4.17
C ASP A 41 -0.77 -14.64 -2.69
N TRP A 42 0.12 -14.11 -1.86
CA TRP A 42 -0.01 -14.23 -0.42
C TRP A 42 -1.33 -13.63 0.08
N ALA A 43 -1.67 -12.45 -0.43
CA ALA A 43 -2.87 -11.75 0.00
C ALA A 43 -4.13 -12.54 -0.34
N LYS A 44 -4.17 -13.14 -1.52
CA LYS A 44 -5.33 -13.92 -1.94
C LYS A 44 -5.57 -15.11 -1.03
N GLU A 45 -4.51 -15.68 -0.46
CA GLU A 45 -4.63 -16.84 0.40
C GLU A 45 -4.86 -16.49 1.86
N GLU A 46 -4.26 -15.38 2.33
CA GLU A 46 -4.18 -15.10 3.75
C GLU A 46 -5.17 -14.05 4.25
N LEU A 47 -5.58 -13.14 3.38
CA LEU A 47 -6.50 -12.09 3.82
C LEU A 47 -7.93 -12.60 3.78
N SER A 48 -8.68 -12.32 4.86
CA SER A 48 -10.02 -12.89 5.02
C SER A 48 -11.14 -11.90 4.76
N GLY A 49 -10.89 -10.60 4.91
CA GLY A 49 -11.90 -9.59 4.66
C GLY A 49 -11.77 -8.99 3.28
N ASP A 50 -12.51 -7.93 3.03
CA ASP A 50 -12.40 -7.21 1.78
C ASP A 50 -11.09 -6.45 1.74
N TRP A 51 -10.45 -6.50 0.60
CA TRP A 51 -9.21 -5.77 0.38
C TRP A 51 -9.08 -5.42 -1.08
N ARG A 52 -8.21 -4.44 -1.36
CA ARG A 52 -7.98 -3.96 -2.72
C ARG A 52 -6.57 -3.40 -2.79
N TRP A 53 -6.02 -3.31 -3.98
CA TRP A 53 -4.73 -2.66 -4.15
C TRP A 53 -4.78 -1.74 -5.35
N GLN A 54 -3.84 -0.81 -5.38
CA GLN A 54 -3.77 0.18 -6.43
C GLN A 54 -2.31 0.47 -6.74
N LEU A 55 -2.00 0.53 -8.03
CA LEU A 55 -0.67 0.94 -8.47
C LEU A 55 -0.58 2.46 -8.41
N ILE A 56 0.40 2.95 -7.68
CA ILE A 56 0.62 4.38 -7.55
C ILE A 56 1.73 4.83 -8.50
N GLU A 57 2.80 4.06 -8.56
CA GLU A 57 3.93 4.41 -9.42
C GLU A 57 4.52 3.13 -9.99
N LEU A 58 4.66 3.10 -11.32
CA LEU A 58 5.12 1.91 -12.01
C LEU A 58 6.58 1.61 -11.69
N SER A 59 6.88 0.34 -11.45
CA SER A 59 8.25 -0.08 -11.25
C SER A 59 8.97 -0.23 -12.58
N SER A 60 10.29 -0.15 -12.52
CA SER A 60 11.14 -0.39 -13.67
C SER A 60 12.42 -1.06 -13.19
N GLU A 61 13.31 -1.38 -14.13
CA GLU A 61 14.59 -2.00 -13.75
C GLU A 61 15.42 -1.10 -12.86
N ARG A 62 15.18 0.21 -12.94
CA ARG A 62 16.00 1.19 -12.22
C ARG A 62 15.35 1.73 -10.96
N LYS A 63 14.04 1.53 -10.80
CA LYS A 63 13.41 2.04 -9.61
C LYS A 63 12.22 1.16 -9.21
N PRO A 64 11.97 1.07 -7.91
CA PRO A 64 10.88 0.26 -7.40
C PRO A 64 9.54 0.90 -7.72
N GLY A 65 8.51 0.07 -7.72
CA GLY A 65 7.14 0.54 -7.85
C GLY A 65 6.56 0.89 -6.51
N ARG A 66 5.53 1.70 -6.54
CA ARG A 66 4.81 2.12 -5.34
C ARG A 66 3.38 1.64 -5.44
N TYR A 67 2.91 0.98 -4.40
CA TYR A 67 1.58 0.38 -4.36
C TYR A 67 0.91 0.71 -3.05
N ILE A 68 -0.40 0.77 -3.07
CA ILE A 68 -1.13 0.96 -1.83
C ILE A 68 -2.16 -0.15 -1.71
N PHE A 69 -2.29 -0.70 -0.52
CA PHE A 69 -3.26 -1.74 -0.22
C PHE A 69 -4.26 -1.22 0.78
N TYR A 70 -5.52 -1.59 0.56
CA TYR A 70 -6.65 -1.14 1.37
C TYR A 70 -7.28 -2.35 2.04
N PHE A 71 -7.69 -2.18 3.29
CA PHE A 71 -8.29 -3.27 4.08
C PHE A 71 -9.48 -2.76 4.87
N ASP A 72 -10.50 -3.61 5.02
CA ASP A 72 -11.59 -3.33 5.94
C ASP A 72 -11.31 -3.91 7.31
N SER A 73 -10.56 -5.00 7.38
CA SER A 73 -10.27 -5.71 8.62
C SER A 73 -8.94 -5.26 9.19
N GLU A 74 -8.93 -4.89 10.48
CA GLU A 74 -7.69 -4.54 11.15
C GLU A 74 -6.75 -5.72 11.20
N ARG A 75 -7.28 -6.92 11.37
CA ARG A 75 -6.47 -8.13 11.39
C ARG A 75 -5.70 -8.29 10.09
N ASP A 76 -6.37 -8.10 8.95
CA ASP A 76 -5.74 -8.19 7.65
C ASP A 76 -4.68 -7.11 7.48
N TYR A 77 -4.99 -5.90 7.91
CA TYR A 77 -4.08 -4.78 7.85
C TYR A 77 -2.79 -5.07 8.62
N LEU A 78 -2.92 -5.56 9.85
CA LEU A 78 -1.76 -5.88 10.68
C LEU A 78 -0.97 -7.06 10.11
N SER A 79 -1.66 -8.07 9.58
CA SER A 79 -1.01 -9.21 8.96
C SER A 79 -0.19 -8.77 7.75
N PHE A 80 -0.74 -7.85 6.97
CA PHE A 80 -0.05 -7.34 5.79
C PHE A 80 1.21 -6.57 6.18
N ILE A 81 1.12 -5.73 7.21
CA ILE A 81 2.28 -4.98 7.69
C ILE A 81 3.40 -5.93 8.10
N LEU A 82 3.06 -6.99 8.83
CA LEU A 82 4.04 -7.97 9.24
C LEU A 82 4.67 -8.68 8.06
N LYS A 83 3.86 -9.00 7.06
CA LYS A 83 4.34 -9.69 5.86
C LYS A 83 5.33 -8.82 5.09
N CYS A 84 5.09 -7.54 5.04
CA CYS A 84 5.88 -6.62 4.22
C CYS A 84 7.00 -5.90 4.97
N SER A 85 7.14 -6.18 6.26
CA SER A 85 8.20 -5.53 7.05
C SER A 85 9.56 -6.16 6.85
#